data_ef4cb8aef09318c7bdbe41d6e2f59319
#
_entry.id   ef4cb8aef09318c7bdbe41d6e2f59319
#
_cell.length_a   1.000
_cell.length_b   1.000
_cell.length_c   1.000
_cell.angle_alpha   90.00
_cell.angle_beta   90.00
_cell.angle_gamma   90.00
#
_symmetry.space_group_name_H-M   'P 1'
#
loop_
_entity.id
_entity.type
_entity.pdbx_description
1 polymer ?
#
loop_
_entity_poly.entity_id
_entity_poly.type
_entity_poly.pdbx_seq_one_letter_code
_entity_poly.pdbx_strand_id
1 'polypeptide(L)'
;MEKENYLKDGERLDDLQLNGLHIIQNPEKFCFGMDAVLLSSFCAKSIRKKDKVLDLGTGTGIIPILLSAKAEPAHISALEIQDESVDMAKRSVNLNGLDEKIDIIHGDIKTASLNFGAAVFDAVTTNPPYMNDNHGIKNPDVPKAIARHEILCNLDDIARESSKLLKTQGRFYMVHRPFRMTEIICTLAKYKLETKRICMVHPFVSKEPNMLLIEAVKNGKPFVKFEPPIIVYETPRSEERRVGKECRSRWSPYH
;
A
#
# COMPACT_ATOMS: atom_id res chain seq x y z
N MET A 1 29.54 -2.90 -1.05
CA MET A 1 29.21 -1.62 -1.70
C MET A 1 28.59 -0.74 -0.62
N GLU A 2 29.09 0.46 -0.45
CA GLU A 2 28.55 1.38 0.55
C GLU A 2 27.14 1.79 0.14
N LYS A 3 26.15 1.55 0.99
CA LYS A 3 24.72 1.82 0.75
C LYS A 3 24.45 3.31 0.48
N GLU A 4 25.35 4.18 0.94
CA GLU A 4 25.31 5.64 0.75
C GLU A 4 25.42 6.08 -0.71
N ASN A 5 26.03 5.27 -1.59
CA ASN A 5 26.14 5.57 -3.02
C ASN A 5 24.80 5.55 -3.77
N TYR A 6 23.75 5.05 -3.14
CA TYR A 6 22.38 5.02 -3.68
C TYR A 6 21.56 6.27 -3.36
N LEU A 7 22.05 7.15 -2.47
CA LEU A 7 21.32 8.33 -2.01
C LEU A 7 21.64 9.56 -2.87
N LYS A 8 20.64 10.40 -3.10
CA LYS A 8 20.75 11.75 -3.63
C LYS A 8 20.58 12.78 -2.51
N ASP A 9 20.89 14.04 -2.80
CA ASP A 9 20.73 15.13 -1.83
C ASP A 9 19.31 15.18 -1.27
N GLY A 10 19.22 15.33 0.06
CA GLY A 10 17.93 15.37 0.78
C GLY A 10 17.27 14.00 0.99
N GLU A 11 17.86 12.91 0.51
CA GLU A 11 17.34 11.56 0.73
C GLU A 11 17.95 10.90 1.96
N ARG A 12 17.23 9.95 2.53
CA ARG A 12 17.68 9.10 3.62
C ARG A 12 17.42 7.62 3.31
N LEU A 13 18.17 6.77 3.96
CA LEU A 13 17.98 5.32 3.92
C LEU A 13 17.31 4.86 5.22
N ASP A 14 16.12 4.26 5.10
CA ASP A 14 15.41 3.68 6.23
C ASP A 14 15.56 2.15 6.24
N ASP A 15 15.93 1.58 7.40
CA ASP A 15 15.96 0.14 7.63
C ASP A 15 14.54 -0.36 7.91
N LEU A 16 14.05 -1.29 7.11
CA LEU A 16 12.71 -1.89 7.26
C LEU A 16 12.65 -2.93 8.39
N GLN A 17 13.79 -3.25 9.01
CA GLN A 17 13.94 -4.24 10.07
C GLN A 17 13.33 -5.61 9.70
N LEU A 18 13.38 -5.92 8.42
CA LEU A 18 12.89 -7.16 7.85
C LEU A 18 13.94 -7.67 6.87
N ASN A 19 14.60 -8.79 7.19
CA ASN A 19 15.59 -9.48 6.35
C ASN A 19 16.71 -8.55 5.80
N GLY A 20 17.05 -7.47 6.52
CA GLY A 20 18.07 -6.51 6.10
C GLY A 20 17.64 -5.60 4.93
N LEU A 21 16.35 -5.56 4.60
CA LEU A 21 15.79 -4.71 3.55
C LEU A 21 15.79 -3.24 3.95
N HIS A 22 16.06 -2.38 2.99
CA HIS A 22 16.13 -0.93 3.15
C HIS A 22 15.26 -0.23 2.10
N ILE A 23 14.89 1.02 2.37
CA ILE A 23 14.16 1.85 1.43
C ILE A 23 14.71 3.28 1.42
N ILE A 24 14.78 3.87 0.23
CA ILE A 24 15.19 5.26 0.04
C ILE A 24 13.95 6.14 0.13
N GLN A 25 14.04 7.20 0.93
CA GLN A 25 12.97 8.18 1.09
C GLN A 25 13.53 9.61 1.12
N ASN A 26 12.68 10.57 0.75
CA ASN A 26 12.96 11.99 0.91
C ASN A 26 12.01 12.56 1.99
N PRO A 27 12.53 13.01 3.17
CA PRO A 27 11.72 13.53 4.27
C PRO A 27 10.90 14.79 3.92
N GLU A 28 11.31 15.56 2.92
CA GLU A 28 10.58 16.74 2.43
C GLU A 28 9.39 16.39 1.55
N LYS A 29 9.25 15.09 1.20
CA LYS A 29 8.18 14.54 0.37
C LYS A 29 7.35 13.55 1.18
N PHE A 30 6.45 12.84 0.49
CA PHE A 30 5.68 11.80 1.12
C PHE A 30 6.58 10.61 1.48
N CYS A 31 6.66 10.29 2.78
CA CYS A 31 7.26 9.07 3.30
C CYS A 31 6.16 8.04 3.60
N PHE A 32 6.49 6.74 3.47
CA PHE A 32 5.53 5.70 3.82
C PHE A 32 5.16 5.74 5.30
N GLY A 33 3.92 5.40 5.60
CA GLY A 33 3.42 5.26 6.94
C GLY A 33 3.21 3.79 7.35
N MET A 34 2.66 3.62 8.54
CA MET A 34 2.28 2.31 9.08
C MET A 34 1.23 1.59 8.21
N ASP A 35 0.41 2.34 7.50
CA ASP A 35 -0.60 1.86 6.57
C ASP A 35 -0.04 0.88 5.52
N ALA A 36 1.09 1.22 4.89
CA ALA A 36 1.76 0.35 3.92
C ALA A 36 2.28 -0.95 4.56
N VAL A 37 2.82 -0.86 5.78
CA VAL A 37 3.32 -2.01 6.54
C VAL A 37 2.17 -2.94 6.93
N LEU A 38 1.05 -2.39 7.40
CA LEU A 38 -0.15 -3.14 7.77
C LEU A 38 -0.81 -3.78 6.55
N LEU A 39 -0.93 -3.03 5.44
CA LEU A 39 -1.47 -3.56 4.19
C LEU A 39 -0.63 -4.74 3.69
N SER A 40 0.70 -4.59 3.64
CA SER A 40 1.59 -5.68 3.22
C SER A 40 1.44 -6.94 4.09
N SER A 41 1.29 -6.78 5.41
CA SER A 41 1.07 -7.89 6.34
C SER A 41 -0.32 -8.54 6.18
N PHE A 42 -1.34 -7.74 5.89
CA PHE A 42 -2.70 -8.20 5.63
C PHE A 42 -2.79 -9.00 4.32
N CYS A 43 -2.12 -8.52 3.25
CA CYS A 43 -2.06 -9.18 1.95
C CYS A 43 -1.28 -10.49 2.00
N ALA A 44 -0.15 -10.51 2.71
CA ALA A 44 0.77 -11.65 2.76
C ALA A 44 0.11 -12.95 3.24
N LYS A 45 -0.94 -12.85 4.06
CA LYS A 45 -1.72 -14.01 4.53
C LYS A 45 -2.41 -14.79 3.41
N SER A 46 -2.63 -14.18 2.26
CA SER A 46 -3.42 -14.76 1.16
C SER A 46 -2.68 -14.80 -0.18
N ILE A 47 -1.60 -14.04 -0.35
CA ILE A 47 -0.73 -14.06 -1.53
C ILE A 47 0.13 -15.34 -1.47
N ARG A 48 0.25 -16.01 -2.60
CA ARG A 48 0.98 -17.28 -2.74
C ARG A 48 2.29 -17.09 -3.49
N LYS A 49 3.25 -17.98 -3.31
CA LYS A 49 4.57 -17.92 -3.98
C LYS A 49 4.50 -17.91 -5.53
N LYS A 50 3.43 -18.45 -6.10
CA LYS A 50 3.21 -18.48 -7.57
C LYS A 50 2.48 -17.27 -8.12
N ASP A 51 1.95 -16.41 -7.26
CA ASP A 51 1.09 -15.31 -7.66
C ASP A 51 1.92 -14.18 -8.32
N LYS A 52 1.34 -13.56 -9.34
CA LYS A 52 1.80 -12.29 -9.90
C LYS A 52 1.04 -11.17 -9.25
N VAL A 53 1.75 -10.23 -8.67
CA VAL A 53 1.19 -9.11 -7.89
C VAL A 53 1.43 -7.80 -8.63
N LEU A 54 0.45 -6.89 -8.59
CA LEU A 54 0.62 -5.51 -9.03
C LEU A 54 0.33 -4.57 -7.86
N ASP A 55 1.22 -3.61 -7.61
CA ASP A 55 1.00 -2.53 -6.67
C ASP A 55 0.72 -1.22 -7.43
N LEU A 56 -0.46 -0.64 -7.19
CA LEU A 56 -0.93 0.57 -7.86
C LEU A 56 -0.67 1.81 -6.98
N GLY A 57 0.10 2.77 -7.49
CA GLY A 57 0.54 3.94 -6.74
C GLY A 57 1.59 3.56 -5.69
N THR A 58 2.65 2.90 -6.14
CA THR A 58 3.63 2.26 -5.23
C THR A 58 4.48 3.25 -4.43
N GLY A 59 4.50 4.54 -4.82
CA GLY A 59 5.38 5.53 -4.21
C GLY A 59 6.85 5.11 -4.32
N THR A 60 7.54 5.08 -3.19
CA THR A 60 8.95 4.67 -3.12
C THR A 60 9.17 3.15 -3.13
N GLY A 61 8.12 2.34 -3.38
CA GLY A 61 8.24 0.90 -3.53
C GLY A 61 8.12 0.10 -2.22
N ILE A 62 7.56 0.68 -1.16
CA ILE A 62 7.51 0.05 0.17
C ILE A 62 6.71 -1.26 0.17
N ILE A 63 5.51 -1.30 -0.44
CA ILE A 63 4.64 -2.48 -0.44
C ILE A 63 5.29 -3.63 -1.22
N PRO A 64 5.80 -3.45 -2.44
CA PRO A 64 6.54 -4.48 -3.18
C PRO A 64 7.72 -5.05 -2.41
N ILE A 65 8.56 -4.19 -1.82
CA ILE A 65 9.74 -4.61 -1.06
C ILE A 65 9.32 -5.43 0.17
N LEU A 66 8.30 -5.02 0.92
CA LEU A 66 7.79 -5.78 2.06
C LEU A 66 7.17 -7.12 1.62
N LEU A 67 6.41 -7.15 0.53
CA LEU A 67 5.78 -8.36 0.02
C LEU A 67 6.80 -9.38 -0.51
N SER A 68 7.93 -8.90 -1.05
CA SER A 68 9.01 -9.80 -1.52
C SER A 68 9.55 -10.69 -0.40
N ALA A 69 9.54 -10.20 0.85
CA ALA A 69 9.99 -10.94 2.02
C ALA A 69 8.84 -11.64 2.78
N LYS A 70 7.65 -11.03 2.85
CA LYS A 70 6.53 -11.55 3.65
C LYS A 70 5.73 -12.65 2.95
N ALA A 71 5.60 -12.61 1.63
CA ALA A 71 4.77 -13.53 0.84
C ALA A 71 5.57 -14.26 -0.24
N GLU A 72 6.70 -13.72 -0.64
CA GLU A 72 7.57 -14.26 -1.70
C GLU A 72 6.81 -14.61 -2.99
N PRO A 73 5.98 -13.70 -3.56
CA PRO A 73 5.26 -14.00 -4.80
C PRO A 73 6.24 -14.25 -5.95
N ALA A 74 5.75 -14.85 -7.03
CA ALA A 74 6.58 -15.16 -8.19
C ALA A 74 7.17 -13.91 -8.83
N HIS A 75 6.36 -12.84 -8.91
CA HIS A 75 6.78 -11.55 -9.47
C HIS A 75 5.89 -10.42 -8.97
N ILE A 76 6.45 -9.22 -8.83
CA ILE A 76 5.73 -8.01 -8.43
C ILE A 76 6.00 -6.92 -9.46
N SER A 77 4.92 -6.42 -10.08
CA SER A 77 4.96 -5.17 -10.84
C SER A 77 4.48 -4.03 -9.95
N ALA A 78 5.07 -2.85 -10.07
CA ALA A 78 4.73 -1.69 -9.25
C ALA A 78 4.62 -0.45 -10.13
N LEU A 79 3.44 0.17 -10.15
CA LEU A 79 3.11 1.31 -11.00
C LEU A 79 3.12 2.60 -10.19
N GLU A 80 3.81 3.63 -10.68
CA GLU A 80 3.86 4.95 -10.07
C GLU A 80 3.92 6.03 -11.15
N ILE A 81 3.21 7.14 -10.92
CA ILE A 81 3.12 8.24 -11.88
C ILE A 81 4.18 9.34 -11.66
N GLN A 82 4.76 9.41 -10.46
CA GLN A 82 5.73 10.44 -10.12
C GLN A 82 7.14 9.97 -10.44
N ASP A 83 7.83 10.68 -11.35
CA ASP A 83 9.20 10.35 -11.77
C ASP A 83 10.18 10.19 -10.61
N GLU A 84 10.11 11.08 -9.63
CA GLU A 84 11.02 11.05 -8.47
C GLU A 84 10.78 9.84 -7.57
N SER A 85 9.52 9.45 -7.36
CA SER A 85 9.15 8.26 -6.60
C SER A 85 9.57 7.00 -7.33
N VAL A 86 9.38 6.96 -8.65
CA VAL A 86 9.86 5.87 -9.53
C VAL A 86 11.38 5.71 -9.42
N ASP A 87 12.13 6.80 -9.44
CA ASP A 87 13.59 6.77 -9.31
C ASP A 87 14.02 6.22 -7.93
N MET A 88 13.43 6.72 -6.83
CA MET A 88 13.70 6.20 -5.48
C MET A 88 13.33 4.72 -5.36
N ALA A 89 12.17 4.31 -5.91
CA ALA A 89 11.72 2.93 -5.89
C ALA A 89 12.67 2.00 -6.65
N LYS A 90 13.13 2.38 -7.85
CA LYS A 90 14.11 1.61 -8.64
C LYS A 90 15.41 1.43 -7.89
N ARG A 91 15.95 2.52 -7.31
CA ARG A 91 17.19 2.45 -6.52
C ARG A 91 17.00 1.61 -5.25
N SER A 92 15.83 1.68 -4.60
CA SER A 92 15.51 0.84 -3.44
C SER A 92 15.45 -0.64 -3.82
N VAL A 93 14.82 -0.99 -4.94
CA VAL A 93 14.77 -2.37 -5.46
C VAL A 93 16.19 -2.89 -5.75
N ASN A 94 16.99 -2.11 -6.47
CA ASN A 94 18.37 -2.48 -6.81
C ASN A 94 19.28 -2.62 -5.58
N LEU A 95 19.18 -1.68 -4.63
CA LEU A 95 19.92 -1.75 -3.35
C LEU A 95 19.68 -3.05 -2.58
N ASN A 96 18.46 -3.60 -2.68
CA ASN A 96 18.05 -4.83 -2.01
C ASN A 96 18.30 -6.09 -2.88
N GLY A 97 18.81 -5.95 -4.10
CA GLY A 97 19.01 -7.08 -5.02
C GLY A 97 17.71 -7.74 -5.47
N LEU A 98 16.65 -6.95 -5.64
CA LEU A 98 15.30 -7.43 -5.97
C LEU A 98 14.91 -7.17 -7.43
N ASP A 99 15.83 -6.77 -8.30
CA ASP A 99 15.58 -6.36 -9.68
C ASP A 99 14.96 -7.48 -10.53
N GLU A 100 15.29 -8.73 -10.28
CA GLU A 100 14.69 -9.88 -10.98
C GLU A 100 13.28 -10.21 -10.50
N LYS A 101 12.87 -9.66 -9.36
CA LYS A 101 11.60 -9.98 -8.68
C LYS A 101 10.59 -8.85 -8.72
N ILE A 102 11.05 -7.60 -8.78
CA ILE A 102 10.22 -6.41 -8.72
C ILE A 102 10.52 -5.48 -9.89
N ASP A 103 9.53 -5.22 -10.72
CA ASP A 103 9.58 -4.22 -11.80
C ASP A 103 8.90 -2.93 -11.37
N ILE A 104 9.64 -1.83 -11.36
CA ILE A 104 9.11 -0.47 -11.13
C ILE A 104 8.82 0.20 -12.48
N ILE A 105 7.55 0.52 -12.72
CA ILE A 105 7.05 1.02 -13.99
C ILE A 105 6.48 2.42 -13.79
N HIS A 106 6.95 3.37 -14.61
CA HIS A 106 6.37 4.71 -14.66
C HIS A 106 5.09 4.68 -15.48
N GLY A 107 3.97 5.14 -14.91
CA GLY A 107 2.69 5.17 -15.62
C GLY A 107 1.50 5.60 -14.77
N ASP A 108 0.38 5.83 -15.45
CA ASP A 108 -0.89 6.26 -14.84
C ASP A 108 -1.78 5.06 -14.55
N ILE A 109 -2.34 5.00 -13.34
CA ILE A 109 -3.32 3.98 -12.92
C ILE A 109 -4.52 3.95 -13.88
N LYS A 110 -4.99 5.11 -14.38
CA LYS A 110 -6.14 5.21 -15.30
C LYS A 110 -5.98 4.42 -16.59
N THR A 111 -4.75 4.15 -16.98
CA THR A 111 -4.39 3.43 -18.21
C THR A 111 -3.64 2.12 -17.94
N ALA A 112 -3.61 1.67 -16.68
CA ALA A 112 -2.83 0.50 -16.28
C ALA A 112 -3.18 -0.76 -17.07
N SER A 113 -4.46 -0.99 -17.38
CA SER A 113 -4.88 -2.14 -18.20
C SER A 113 -4.37 -2.09 -19.65
N LEU A 114 -4.02 -0.91 -20.18
CA LEU A 114 -3.41 -0.79 -21.50
C LEU A 114 -1.92 -1.18 -21.46
N ASN A 115 -1.25 -0.92 -20.34
CA ASN A 115 0.17 -1.21 -20.17
C ASN A 115 0.42 -2.70 -19.87
N PHE A 116 -0.44 -3.31 -19.05
CA PHE A 116 -0.24 -4.68 -18.55
C PHE A 116 -1.12 -5.74 -19.24
N GLY A 117 -2.18 -5.32 -19.94
CA GLY A 117 -3.20 -6.24 -20.44
C GLY A 117 -4.25 -6.62 -19.40
N ALA A 118 -5.28 -7.36 -19.84
CA ALA A 118 -6.37 -7.78 -18.98
C ALA A 118 -6.13 -9.17 -18.36
N ALA A 119 -6.61 -9.38 -17.13
CA ALA A 119 -6.58 -10.66 -16.42
C ALA A 119 -5.16 -11.26 -16.28
N VAL A 120 -4.17 -10.44 -15.96
CA VAL A 120 -2.75 -10.81 -15.84
C VAL A 120 -2.37 -11.15 -14.40
N PHE A 121 -2.94 -10.43 -13.42
CA PHE A 121 -2.50 -10.50 -12.03
C PHE A 121 -3.40 -11.38 -11.16
N ASP A 122 -2.76 -12.08 -10.21
CA ASP A 122 -3.45 -12.87 -9.19
C ASP A 122 -3.85 -11.99 -8.00
N ALA A 123 -3.08 -10.91 -7.76
CA ALA A 123 -3.37 -9.92 -6.72
C ALA A 123 -3.04 -8.50 -7.18
N VAL A 124 -3.83 -7.54 -6.72
CA VAL A 124 -3.57 -6.10 -6.86
C VAL A 124 -3.61 -5.47 -5.47
N THR A 125 -2.61 -4.65 -5.15
CA THR A 125 -2.53 -3.87 -3.91
C THR A 125 -2.57 -2.39 -4.22
N THR A 126 -3.09 -1.58 -3.30
CA THR A 126 -3.03 -0.12 -3.39
C THR A 126 -3.15 0.55 -2.03
N ASN A 127 -2.36 1.57 -1.82
CA ASN A 127 -2.44 2.51 -0.69
C ASN A 127 -2.67 3.92 -1.24
N PRO A 128 -3.89 4.25 -1.67
CA PRO A 128 -4.17 5.53 -2.31
C PRO A 128 -4.10 6.68 -1.30
N PRO A 129 -3.85 7.92 -1.74
CA PRO A 129 -3.91 9.09 -0.87
C PRO A 129 -5.32 9.27 -0.29
N TYR A 130 -5.40 9.63 1.01
CA TYR A 130 -6.66 9.70 1.78
C TYR A 130 -7.28 11.10 1.76
N MET A 131 -7.65 11.67 0.62
CA MET A 131 -8.31 12.97 0.62
C MET A 131 -9.83 12.89 0.74
N ASN A 132 -10.42 13.89 1.38
CA ASN A 132 -11.86 14.07 1.51
C ASN A 132 -12.40 14.89 0.33
N ASP A 133 -13.12 14.27 -0.57
CA ASP A 133 -14.10 14.99 -1.37
C ASP A 133 -15.23 15.45 -0.44
N ASN A 134 -15.40 16.76 -0.18
CA ASN A 134 -16.59 17.34 0.44
C ASN A 134 -16.71 17.45 1.96
N HIS A 135 -15.69 17.82 2.71
CA HIS A 135 -15.97 18.57 3.92
C HIS A 135 -15.19 19.89 3.92
N GLY A 136 -15.93 20.99 3.72
CA GLY A 136 -15.51 22.37 3.50
C GLY A 136 -14.65 23.03 4.58
N ILE A 137 -13.69 22.34 5.15
CA ILE A 137 -12.62 22.91 5.95
C ILE A 137 -11.34 22.72 5.14
N LYS A 138 -11.00 23.74 4.36
CA LYS A 138 -9.67 23.88 3.79
C LYS A 138 -8.70 24.02 4.96
N ASN A 139 -8.10 22.89 5.37
CA ASN A 139 -6.97 22.95 6.28
C ASN A 139 -5.78 23.50 5.47
N PRO A 140 -5.28 24.72 5.76
CA PRO A 140 -4.21 25.35 4.98
C PRO A 140 -2.88 24.59 5.02
N ASP A 141 -2.74 23.62 5.95
CA ASP A 141 -1.51 22.87 6.18
C ASP A 141 -1.46 21.51 5.46
N VAL A 142 -2.46 21.19 4.61
CA VAL A 142 -2.38 19.96 3.80
C VAL A 142 -1.32 20.15 2.71
N PRO A 143 -0.25 19.36 2.66
CA PRO A 143 0.78 19.49 1.63
C PRO A 143 0.14 19.44 0.24
N LYS A 144 0.44 20.44 -0.60
CA LYS A 144 -0.07 20.57 -1.99
C LYS A 144 0.17 19.29 -2.84
N ALA A 145 1.13 18.47 -2.44
CA ALA A 145 1.42 17.18 -3.05
C ALA A 145 0.26 16.19 -2.91
N ILE A 146 -0.35 16.10 -1.70
CA ILE A 146 -1.47 15.17 -1.43
C ILE A 146 -2.70 15.56 -2.26
N ALA A 147 -3.01 16.87 -2.33
CA ALA A 147 -4.13 17.38 -3.13
C ALA A 147 -3.99 17.09 -4.63
N ARG A 148 -2.77 17.02 -5.16
CA ARG A 148 -2.52 16.69 -6.58
C ARG A 148 -2.77 15.21 -6.90
N HIS A 149 -2.60 14.31 -5.94
CA HIS A 149 -2.75 12.87 -6.18
C HIS A 149 -4.19 12.41 -6.39
N GLU A 150 -5.18 12.97 -5.67
CA GLU A 150 -6.61 12.65 -5.91
C GLU A 150 -7.16 13.26 -7.19
N ILE A 151 -6.59 14.37 -7.66
CA ILE A 151 -6.90 14.93 -8.97
C ILE A 151 -6.43 13.97 -10.07
N LEU A 152 -5.37 13.20 -9.81
CA LEU A 152 -4.79 12.29 -10.78
C LEU A 152 -5.53 10.95 -10.87
N CYS A 153 -6.04 10.38 -9.74
CA CYS A 153 -6.70 9.08 -9.72
C CYS A 153 -7.70 8.99 -8.56
N ASN A 154 -8.95 8.65 -8.85
CA ASN A 154 -9.99 8.46 -7.86
C ASN A 154 -10.29 6.98 -7.58
N LEU A 155 -11.14 6.70 -6.58
CA LEU A 155 -11.51 5.35 -6.20
C LEU A 155 -12.18 4.55 -7.33
N ASP A 156 -12.97 5.21 -8.18
CA ASP A 156 -13.63 4.58 -9.33
C ASP A 156 -12.61 4.11 -10.38
N ASP A 157 -11.59 4.92 -10.65
CA ASP A 157 -10.48 4.56 -11.54
C ASP A 157 -9.70 3.35 -11.01
N ILE A 158 -9.36 3.35 -9.72
CA ILE A 158 -8.64 2.26 -9.06
C ILE A 158 -9.44 0.97 -9.16
N ALA A 159 -10.72 0.98 -8.78
CA ALA A 159 -11.58 -0.20 -8.80
C ALA A 159 -11.78 -0.74 -10.23
N ARG A 160 -11.99 0.16 -11.19
CA ARG A 160 -12.17 -0.17 -12.60
C ARG A 160 -10.93 -0.86 -13.19
N GLU A 161 -9.78 -0.24 -13.02
CA GLU A 161 -8.52 -0.78 -13.57
C GLU A 161 -8.11 -2.06 -12.85
N SER A 162 -8.21 -2.11 -11.51
CA SER A 162 -7.95 -3.34 -10.75
C SER A 162 -8.83 -4.51 -11.21
N SER A 163 -10.10 -4.25 -11.47
CA SER A 163 -11.01 -5.29 -11.99
C SER A 163 -10.57 -5.80 -13.36
N LYS A 164 -10.11 -4.93 -14.28
CA LYS A 164 -9.61 -5.37 -15.59
C LYS A 164 -8.33 -6.19 -15.49
N LEU A 165 -7.40 -5.75 -14.64
CA LEU A 165 -6.07 -6.32 -14.45
C LEU A 165 -6.10 -7.69 -13.76
N LEU A 166 -7.03 -7.89 -12.83
CA LEU A 166 -7.15 -9.13 -12.08
C LEU A 166 -7.69 -10.28 -12.93
N LYS A 167 -7.13 -11.47 -12.73
CA LYS A 167 -7.74 -12.73 -13.15
C LYS A 167 -9.07 -12.96 -12.45
N THR A 168 -9.92 -13.83 -12.98
CA THR A 168 -11.11 -14.31 -12.25
C THR A 168 -10.66 -14.98 -10.95
N GLN A 169 -11.33 -14.65 -9.84
CA GLN A 169 -10.94 -15.03 -8.47
C GLN A 169 -9.62 -14.39 -7.99
N GLY A 170 -9.03 -13.47 -8.75
CA GLY A 170 -7.92 -12.63 -8.30
C GLY A 170 -8.35 -11.70 -7.16
N ARG A 171 -7.41 -11.29 -6.34
CA ARG A 171 -7.63 -10.56 -5.09
C ARG A 171 -7.20 -9.11 -5.19
N PHE A 172 -8.05 -8.23 -4.72
CA PHE A 172 -7.77 -6.80 -4.56
C PHE A 172 -7.57 -6.49 -3.07
N TYR A 173 -6.56 -5.70 -2.75
CA TYR A 173 -6.26 -5.26 -1.39
C TYR A 173 -6.09 -3.76 -1.34
N MET A 174 -6.67 -3.13 -0.33
CA MET A 174 -6.55 -1.69 -0.12
C MET A 174 -6.53 -1.36 1.37
N VAL A 175 -5.77 -0.34 1.74
CA VAL A 175 -5.90 0.36 3.00
C VAL A 175 -6.56 1.70 2.76
N HIS A 176 -7.47 2.12 3.63
CA HIS A 176 -8.16 3.40 3.53
C HIS A 176 -8.71 3.88 4.88
N ARG A 177 -9.41 5.03 4.89
CA ARG A 177 -10.07 5.56 6.08
C ARG A 177 -11.43 4.88 6.29
N PRO A 178 -11.80 4.50 7.54
CA PRO A 178 -13.04 3.78 7.85
C PRO A 178 -14.32 4.52 7.46
N PHE A 179 -14.34 5.85 7.54
CA PHE A 179 -15.52 6.64 7.21
C PHE A 179 -15.93 6.57 5.72
N ARG A 180 -15.00 6.14 4.83
CA ARG A 180 -15.32 5.88 3.41
C ARG A 180 -15.73 4.44 3.12
N MET A 181 -15.89 3.59 4.14
CA MET A 181 -16.14 2.15 3.97
C MET A 181 -17.33 1.85 3.05
N THR A 182 -18.44 2.55 3.23
CA THR A 182 -19.65 2.35 2.39
C THR A 182 -19.36 2.70 0.93
N GLU A 183 -18.74 3.83 0.66
CA GLU A 183 -18.36 4.26 -0.69
C GLU A 183 -17.41 3.23 -1.34
N ILE A 184 -16.41 2.76 -0.59
CA ILE A 184 -15.44 1.77 -1.07
C ILE A 184 -16.14 0.48 -1.46
N ILE A 185 -16.98 -0.08 -0.58
CA ILE A 185 -17.69 -1.34 -0.85
C ILE A 185 -18.60 -1.21 -2.06
N CYS A 186 -19.38 -0.13 -2.16
CA CYS A 186 -20.26 0.12 -3.30
C CYS A 186 -19.47 0.26 -4.61
N THR A 187 -18.36 0.98 -4.59
CA THR A 187 -17.51 1.17 -5.78
C THR A 187 -16.86 -0.14 -6.21
N LEU A 188 -16.33 -0.93 -5.27
CA LEU A 188 -15.75 -2.24 -5.56
C LEU A 188 -16.81 -3.19 -6.17
N ALA A 189 -18.01 -3.25 -5.59
CA ALA A 189 -19.12 -4.08 -6.08
C ALA A 189 -19.54 -3.70 -7.50
N LYS A 190 -19.59 -2.40 -7.85
CA LYS A 190 -19.85 -1.88 -9.21
C LYS A 190 -18.93 -2.53 -10.25
N TYR A 191 -17.68 -2.80 -9.88
CA TYR A 191 -16.67 -3.40 -10.75
C TYR A 191 -16.47 -4.90 -10.51
N LYS A 192 -17.44 -5.59 -9.90
CA LYS A 192 -17.42 -7.04 -9.64
C LYS A 192 -16.24 -7.47 -8.73
N LEU A 193 -15.80 -6.58 -7.87
CA LEU A 193 -14.85 -6.85 -6.80
C LEU A 193 -15.65 -7.05 -5.51
N GLU A 194 -15.97 -8.29 -5.20
CA GLU A 194 -16.76 -8.65 -4.01
C GLU A 194 -15.92 -8.59 -2.76
N THR A 195 -16.31 -7.76 -1.78
CA THR A 195 -15.61 -7.65 -0.50
C THR A 195 -15.67 -8.97 0.25
N LYS A 196 -14.51 -9.46 0.69
CA LYS A 196 -14.38 -10.77 1.32
C LYS A 196 -13.84 -10.71 2.74
N ARG A 197 -12.99 -9.73 3.03
CA ARG A 197 -12.32 -9.63 4.32
C ARG A 197 -12.13 -8.16 4.69
N ILE A 198 -12.45 -7.84 5.93
CA ILE A 198 -12.32 -6.50 6.52
C ILE A 198 -11.56 -6.62 7.83
N CYS A 199 -10.59 -5.74 8.06
CA CYS A 199 -9.89 -5.59 9.32
C CYS A 199 -9.83 -4.10 9.69
N MET A 200 -10.35 -3.75 10.87
CA MET A 200 -10.26 -2.41 11.43
C MET A 200 -8.95 -2.24 12.19
N VAL A 201 -8.32 -1.10 12.05
CA VAL A 201 -7.09 -0.75 12.77
C VAL A 201 -7.38 0.41 13.71
N HIS A 202 -7.12 0.20 14.98
CA HIS A 202 -7.32 1.19 16.04
C HIS A 202 -5.97 1.69 16.55
N PRO A 203 -5.80 3.00 16.77
CA PRO A 203 -4.58 3.49 17.42
C PRO A 203 -4.46 2.96 18.86
N PHE A 204 -5.58 2.91 19.60
CA PHE A 204 -5.71 2.34 20.95
C PHE A 204 -7.02 1.57 21.08
N VAL A 205 -7.11 0.65 22.03
CA VAL A 205 -8.34 -0.12 22.31
C VAL A 205 -9.56 0.79 22.53
N SER A 206 -9.37 1.93 23.20
CA SER A 206 -10.45 2.87 23.55
C SER A 206 -10.75 3.91 22.47
N LYS A 207 -10.05 3.88 21.33
CA LYS A 207 -10.23 4.85 20.24
C LYS A 207 -10.92 4.20 19.06
N GLU A 208 -11.67 5.00 18.30
CA GLU A 208 -12.25 4.58 17.04
C GLU A 208 -11.16 4.14 16.04
N PRO A 209 -11.49 3.24 15.10
CA PRO A 209 -10.56 2.83 14.08
C PRO A 209 -10.18 4.03 13.19
N ASN A 210 -8.91 4.14 12.86
CA ASN A 210 -8.40 5.19 11.97
C ASN A 210 -7.95 4.66 10.60
N MET A 211 -7.87 3.34 10.45
CA MET A 211 -7.60 2.67 9.17
C MET A 211 -8.52 1.47 8.97
N LEU A 212 -8.81 1.19 7.70
CA LEU A 212 -9.57 0.06 7.19
C LEU A 212 -8.67 -0.72 6.23
N LEU A 213 -8.46 -2.00 6.48
CA LEU A 213 -7.86 -2.94 5.54
C LEU A 213 -8.98 -3.76 4.91
N ILE A 214 -9.03 -3.81 3.58
CA ILE A 214 -10.08 -4.50 2.84
C ILE A 214 -9.47 -5.43 1.79
N GLU A 215 -10.04 -6.64 1.69
CA GLU A 215 -9.79 -7.58 0.60
C GLU A 215 -11.08 -7.79 -0.17
N ALA A 216 -11.01 -7.67 -1.49
CA ALA A 216 -12.09 -8.04 -2.39
C ALA A 216 -11.62 -9.08 -3.42
N VAL A 217 -12.55 -9.86 -3.98
CA VAL A 217 -12.26 -10.91 -4.95
C VAL A 217 -13.05 -10.66 -6.22
N LYS A 218 -12.37 -10.67 -7.37
CA LYS A 218 -13.02 -10.51 -8.66
C LYS A 218 -13.98 -11.66 -8.96
N ASN A 219 -15.23 -11.32 -9.24
CA ASN A 219 -16.34 -12.28 -9.42
C ASN A 219 -16.51 -13.21 -8.22
N GLY A 220 -16.21 -12.72 -7.00
CA GLY A 220 -16.43 -13.45 -5.75
C GLY A 220 -17.91 -13.65 -5.46
N LYS A 221 -18.26 -14.69 -4.70
CA LYS A 221 -19.63 -14.87 -4.16
C LYS A 221 -19.80 -14.01 -2.92
N PRO A 222 -21.02 -13.59 -2.55
CA PRO A 222 -21.27 -12.85 -1.30
C PRO A 222 -20.71 -13.59 -0.08
N PHE A 223 -20.40 -12.88 0.92
CA PHE A 223 -19.92 -13.26 2.25
C PHE A 223 -18.67 -12.48 2.66
N VAL A 224 -18.79 -11.65 3.67
CA VAL A 224 -17.71 -10.85 4.24
C VAL A 224 -17.29 -11.42 5.60
N LYS A 225 -16.00 -11.61 5.80
CA LYS A 225 -15.41 -11.96 7.09
C LYS A 225 -14.78 -10.73 7.72
N PHE A 226 -15.16 -10.43 8.97
CA PHE A 226 -14.44 -9.48 9.80
C PHE A 226 -13.31 -10.19 10.53
N GLU A 227 -12.08 -9.68 10.38
CA GLU A 227 -10.95 -10.13 11.17
C GLU A 227 -10.91 -9.42 12.53
N PRO A 228 -10.29 -10.00 13.56
CA PRO A 228 -10.02 -9.28 14.78
C PRO A 228 -9.34 -7.95 14.52
N PRO A 229 -9.70 -6.88 15.22
CA PRO A 229 -9.10 -5.57 15.01
C PRO A 229 -7.62 -5.58 15.39
N ILE A 230 -6.85 -4.76 14.67
CA ILE A 230 -5.45 -4.51 15.00
C ILE A 230 -5.40 -3.30 15.93
N ILE A 231 -4.78 -3.45 17.10
CA ILE A 231 -4.50 -2.37 18.05
C ILE A 231 -3.04 -1.98 17.90
N VAL A 232 -2.79 -0.72 17.48
CA VAL A 232 -1.42 -0.27 17.16
C VAL A 232 -0.60 0.01 18.40
N TYR A 233 -1.19 0.63 19.42
CA TYR A 233 -0.53 1.02 20.65
C TYR A 233 -1.25 0.44 21.87
N GLU A 234 -0.51 -0.17 22.78
CA GLU A 234 -1.08 -0.71 24.02
C GLU A 234 -1.42 0.40 25.02
N THR A 235 -0.59 1.45 25.08
CA THR A 235 -0.76 2.59 25.99
C THR A 235 -0.33 3.90 25.33
N PRO A 236 -0.82 5.08 25.80
CA PRO A 236 -0.37 6.39 25.30
C PRO A 236 1.15 6.61 25.40
N ARG A 237 1.82 6.03 26.40
CA ARG A 237 3.29 6.11 26.56
C ARG A 237 4.05 5.35 25.46
N SER A 238 3.44 4.41 24.77
CA SER A 238 4.07 3.73 23.62
C SER A 238 4.15 4.62 22.38
N GLU A 239 3.29 5.65 22.28
CA GLU A 239 3.30 6.66 21.23
C GLU A 239 4.46 7.64 21.40
N GLU A 240 4.68 8.15 22.61
CA GLU A 240 5.78 9.09 22.93
C GLU A 240 7.17 8.50 22.65
N ARG A 241 7.34 7.18 22.83
CA ARG A 241 8.60 6.49 22.51
C ARG A 241 8.88 6.38 21.02
N ARG A 242 7.87 6.50 20.15
CA ARG A 242 8.03 6.44 18.69
C ARG A 242 8.24 7.79 18.04
N VAL A 243 7.69 8.87 18.60
CA VAL A 243 7.92 10.24 18.11
C VAL A 243 9.35 10.72 18.40
N GLY A 244 10.02 10.12 19.38
CA GLY A 244 11.39 10.49 19.80
C GLY A 244 12.52 9.54 19.39
N LYS A 245 12.21 8.38 18.81
CA LYS A 245 13.24 7.42 18.35
C LYS A 245 12.69 6.64 17.19
N GLU A 246 13.29 6.87 16.01
CA GLU A 246 13.31 6.03 14.82
C GLU A 246 12.61 4.68 14.96
N CYS A 247 11.86 4.25 13.95
CA CYS A 247 11.18 2.95 13.83
C CYS A 247 12.03 1.77 14.34
N ARG A 248 12.28 1.70 15.63
CA ARG A 248 12.97 0.57 16.25
C ARG A 248 11.97 -0.43 16.79
N SER A 249 11.94 -1.54 16.09
CA SER A 249 11.67 -2.90 16.56
C SER A 249 10.61 -3.11 17.65
N ARG A 250 9.45 -3.57 17.25
CA ARG A 250 8.69 -4.68 17.86
C ARG A 250 7.48 -4.99 17.01
N TRP A 251 7.74 -5.48 15.81
CA TRP A 251 6.71 -6.15 15.04
C TRP A 251 7.25 -7.51 14.59
N SER A 252 7.38 -8.41 15.56
CA SER A 252 7.30 -9.82 15.29
C SER A 252 5.81 -10.18 15.24
N PRO A 253 5.27 -10.70 14.14
CA PRO A 253 3.88 -11.15 14.06
C PRO A 253 3.66 -12.53 14.72
N TYR A 254 4.62 -13.00 15.55
CA TYR A 254 4.59 -14.31 16.17
C TYR A 254 4.83 -14.19 17.68
N HIS A 255 3.75 -14.07 18.40
CA HIS A 255 3.48 -14.71 19.70
C HIS A 255 2.03 -15.11 19.70
#